data_d5de08390fcd32f6069867d50c4778d7
#
_entry.id   d5de08390fcd32f6069867d50c4778d7
#
_cell.length_a   1.000
_cell.length_b   1.000
_cell.length_c   1.000
_cell.angle_alpha   90.00
_cell.angle_beta   90.00
_cell.angle_gamma   90.00
#
_symmetry.space_group_name_H-M   'P 1'
#
loop_
_entity.id
_entity.type
_entity.pdbx_description
1 polymer ?
#
loop_
_entity_poly.entity_id
_entity_poly.type
_entity_poly.pdbx_seq_one_letter_code
_entity_poly.pdbx_strand_id
1 'polypeptide(L)'
;MKQYVIERNIPGVGALNREQLKGAAATSNKALDELAGKVQWVQSFVVADKTYCIYLAESEAAVQEHATRSGFPANKVTEVRTVISPMTAYGS
;
A
#
# COMPACT_ATOMS: atom_id res chain seq x y z
N MET A 1 -1.99 12.94 8.66
CA MET A 1 -1.98 11.50 8.35
C MET A 1 -0.59 10.93 8.52
N LYS A 2 -0.51 9.67 8.89
CA LYS A 2 0.75 8.94 9.01
C LYS A 2 1.01 8.13 7.76
N GLN A 3 2.27 7.82 7.49
CA GLN A 3 2.65 7.00 6.35
C GLN A 3 2.94 5.58 6.81
N TYR A 4 2.49 4.59 6.03
CA TYR A 4 2.66 3.18 6.34
C TYR A 4 3.23 2.42 5.15
N VAL A 5 4.07 1.43 5.44
CA VAL A 5 4.50 0.42 4.47
C VAL A 5 3.77 -0.88 4.80
N ILE A 6 3.11 -1.45 3.81
CA ILE A 6 2.38 -2.70 3.96
C ILE A 6 3.05 -3.76 3.10
N GLU A 7 3.53 -4.84 3.73
CA GLU A 7 4.00 -6.01 3.01
C GLU A 7 2.85 -6.97 2.83
N ARG A 8 2.64 -7.41 1.60
CA ARG A 8 1.61 -8.39 1.25
C ARG A 8 2.24 -9.57 0.57
N ASN A 9 2.07 -10.75 1.13
CA ASN A 9 2.53 -12.00 0.51
C ASN A 9 1.48 -12.45 -0.49
N ILE A 10 1.79 -12.33 -1.78
CA ILE A 10 0.89 -12.70 -2.87
C ILE A 10 1.69 -13.53 -3.86
N PRO A 11 1.71 -14.86 -3.68
CA PRO A 11 2.49 -15.75 -4.56
C PRO A 11 2.18 -15.50 -6.04
N GLY A 12 3.23 -15.34 -6.85
CA GLY A 12 3.10 -15.14 -8.29
C GLY A 12 2.70 -13.76 -8.74
N VAL A 13 2.57 -12.79 -7.82
CA VAL A 13 2.11 -11.43 -8.17
C VAL A 13 3.02 -10.76 -9.20
N GLY A 14 4.31 -11.05 -9.17
CA GLY A 14 5.28 -10.48 -10.13
C GLY A 14 5.09 -10.98 -11.56
N ALA A 15 4.37 -12.08 -11.75
CA ALA A 15 4.06 -12.64 -13.07
C ALA A 15 2.71 -12.16 -13.62
N LEU A 16 1.96 -11.35 -12.88
CA LEU A 16 0.69 -10.81 -13.36
C LEU A 16 0.91 -9.89 -14.56
N ASN A 17 0.03 -9.98 -15.55
CA ASN A 17 0.06 -9.08 -16.69
C ASN A 17 -0.58 -7.72 -16.33
N ARG A 18 -0.48 -6.76 -17.25
CA ARG A 18 -0.99 -5.40 -17.00
C ARG A 18 -2.49 -5.38 -16.72
N GLU A 19 -3.29 -6.21 -17.39
CA GLU A 19 -4.73 -6.26 -17.16
C GLU A 19 -5.07 -6.78 -15.74
N GLN A 20 -4.35 -7.78 -15.29
CA GLN A 20 -4.53 -8.32 -13.94
C GLN A 20 -4.11 -7.30 -12.88
N LEU A 21 -3.01 -6.58 -13.09
CA LEU A 21 -2.56 -5.52 -12.19
C LEU A 21 -3.56 -4.35 -12.18
N LYS A 22 -4.12 -4.03 -13.33
CA LYS A 22 -5.17 -3.00 -13.44
C LYS A 22 -6.41 -3.38 -12.62
N GLY A 23 -6.82 -4.65 -12.68
CA GLY A 23 -7.93 -5.16 -11.89
C GLY A 23 -7.67 -5.07 -10.39
N ALA A 24 -6.45 -5.44 -9.96
CA ALA A 24 -6.05 -5.33 -8.56
C ALA A 24 -6.08 -3.87 -8.09
N ALA A 25 -5.54 -2.96 -8.88
CA ALA A 25 -5.56 -1.52 -8.57
C ALA A 25 -7.00 -0.98 -8.47
N ALA A 26 -7.89 -1.40 -9.37
CA ALA A 26 -9.29 -1.00 -9.33
C ALA A 26 -9.99 -1.49 -8.06
N THR A 27 -9.70 -2.72 -7.62
CA THR A 27 -10.24 -3.27 -6.38
C THR A 27 -9.77 -2.45 -5.17
N SER A 28 -8.49 -2.10 -5.14
CA SER A 28 -7.93 -1.25 -4.08
C SER A 28 -8.61 0.12 -4.06
N ASN A 29 -8.76 0.75 -5.22
CA ASN A 29 -9.38 2.07 -5.32
C ASN A 29 -10.84 2.05 -4.84
N LYS A 30 -11.58 1.00 -5.13
CA LYS A 30 -12.95 0.84 -4.66
C LYS A 30 -13.00 0.81 -3.14
N ALA A 31 -12.11 0.07 -2.51
CA ALA A 31 -12.02 0.01 -1.05
C ALA A 31 -11.65 1.38 -0.45
N LEU A 32 -10.77 2.12 -1.11
CA LEU A 32 -10.38 3.46 -0.68
C LEU A 32 -11.57 4.43 -0.74
N ASP A 33 -12.39 4.36 -1.79
CA ASP A 33 -13.59 5.19 -1.91
C ASP A 33 -14.55 4.93 -0.75
N GLU A 34 -14.70 3.68 -0.33
CA GLU A 34 -15.57 3.29 0.79
C GLU A 34 -15.07 3.85 2.13
N LEU A 35 -13.78 4.15 2.25
CA LEU A 35 -13.16 4.66 3.48
C LEU A 35 -13.17 6.18 3.59
N ALA A 36 -13.78 6.86 2.62
CA ALA A 36 -14.03 8.32 2.66
C ALA A 36 -12.79 9.15 2.98
N GLY A 37 -11.64 8.81 2.40
CA GLY A 37 -10.41 9.58 2.55
C GLY A 37 -9.59 9.28 3.79
N LYS A 38 -10.00 8.33 4.62
CA LYS A 38 -9.21 7.92 5.79
C LYS A 38 -7.90 7.23 5.43
N VAL A 39 -7.81 6.70 4.22
CA VAL A 39 -6.64 6.02 3.69
C VAL A 39 -6.41 6.51 2.27
N GLN A 40 -5.17 6.83 1.94
CA GLN A 40 -4.75 7.24 0.61
C GLN A 40 -3.64 6.33 0.14
N TRP A 41 -3.80 5.76 -1.06
CA TRP A 41 -2.78 4.91 -1.66
C TRP A 41 -1.81 5.77 -2.45
N VAL A 42 -0.52 5.69 -2.13
CA VAL A 42 0.52 6.45 -2.81
C VAL A 42 1.07 5.67 -3.99
N GLN A 43 1.62 4.49 -3.72
CA GLN A 43 2.15 3.60 -4.76
C GLN A 43 2.45 2.23 -4.16
N SER A 44 2.70 1.27 -5.04
CA SER A 44 3.12 -0.06 -4.63
C SER A 44 4.27 -0.55 -5.49
N PHE A 45 5.17 -1.28 -4.87
CA PHE A 45 6.26 -1.98 -5.55
C PHE A 45 5.88 -3.44 -5.65
N VAL A 46 5.83 -3.96 -6.88
CA VAL A 46 5.51 -5.36 -7.14
C VAL A 46 6.82 -6.11 -7.39
N VAL A 47 7.07 -7.13 -6.57
CA VAL A 47 8.22 -8.02 -6.75
C VAL A 47 7.70 -9.43 -7.10
N ALA A 48 8.54 -10.47 -7.02
CA ALA A 48 8.12 -11.79 -7.51
C ALA A 48 6.88 -12.35 -6.79
N ASP A 49 6.88 -12.33 -5.46
CA ASP A 49 5.86 -12.98 -4.63
C ASP A 49 5.30 -12.08 -3.54
N LYS A 50 5.56 -10.79 -3.61
CA LYS A 50 5.13 -9.80 -2.62
C LYS A 50 4.84 -8.47 -3.28
N THR A 51 4.09 -7.63 -2.55
CA THR A 51 4.03 -6.20 -2.83
C THR A 51 4.43 -5.44 -1.57
N TYR A 52 5.03 -4.28 -1.79
CA TYR A 52 5.31 -3.29 -0.75
C TYR A 52 4.52 -2.05 -1.09
N CYS A 53 3.48 -1.79 -0.32
CA CYS A 53 2.53 -0.71 -0.62
C CYS A 53 2.74 0.46 0.33
N ILE A 54 2.75 1.66 -0.21
CA ILE A 54 2.88 2.90 0.56
C ILE A 54 1.52 3.56 0.66
N TYR A 55 1.07 3.82 1.88
CA TYR A 55 -0.20 4.47 2.17
C TYR A 55 -0.04 5.61 3.14
N LEU A 56 -0.91 6.61 3.01
CA LEU A 56 -1.14 7.61 4.05
C LEU A 56 -2.47 7.27 4.69
N ALA A 57 -2.53 7.26 6.01
CA ALA A 57 -3.75 6.88 6.73
C ALA A 57 -3.84 7.60 8.07
N GLU A 58 -5.07 7.73 8.57
CA GLU A 58 -5.31 8.31 9.90
C GLU A 58 -4.73 7.45 11.01
N SER A 59 -4.73 6.11 10.82
CA SER A 59 -4.29 5.15 11.82
C SER A 59 -3.97 3.81 11.18
N GLU A 60 -3.30 2.94 11.93
CA GLU A 60 -3.09 1.56 11.50
C GLU A 60 -4.42 0.82 11.35
N ALA A 61 -5.40 1.11 12.20
CA ALA A 61 -6.73 0.50 12.12
C ALA A 61 -7.40 0.79 10.77
N ALA A 62 -7.24 2.02 10.25
CA ALA A 62 -7.77 2.38 8.93
C ALA A 62 -7.09 1.58 7.82
N VAL A 63 -5.78 1.34 7.93
CA VAL A 63 -5.03 0.50 6.99
C VAL A 63 -5.54 -0.94 7.02
N GLN A 64 -5.77 -1.49 8.20
CA GLN A 64 -6.30 -2.84 8.34
C GLN A 64 -7.71 -2.95 7.76
N GLU A 65 -8.54 -1.93 7.94
CA GLU A 65 -9.88 -1.90 7.34
C GLU A 65 -9.82 -1.90 5.82
N HIS A 66 -8.88 -1.14 5.23
CA HIS A 66 -8.66 -1.17 3.79
C HIS A 66 -8.29 -2.58 3.31
N ALA A 67 -7.39 -3.26 4.03
CA ALA A 67 -7.00 -4.62 3.69
C ALA A 67 -8.20 -5.57 3.72
N THR A 68 -9.05 -5.46 4.75
CA THR A 68 -10.25 -6.27 4.89
C THR A 68 -11.23 -6.03 3.73
N ARG A 69 -11.48 -4.76 3.39
CA ARG A 69 -12.42 -4.39 2.33
C ARG A 69 -11.94 -4.76 0.94
N SER A 70 -10.63 -4.63 0.68
CA SER A 70 -10.06 -4.98 -0.62
C SER A 70 -9.84 -6.47 -0.80
N GLY A 71 -9.79 -7.22 0.30
CA GLY A 71 -9.49 -8.65 0.29
C GLY A 71 -8.02 -8.98 0.12
N PHE A 72 -7.14 -7.97 0.07
CA PHE A 72 -5.70 -8.22 -0.03
C PHE A 72 -5.12 -8.49 1.35
N PRO A 73 -4.15 -9.41 1.46
CA PRO A 73 -3.50 -9.66 2.73
C PRO A 73 -2.68 -8.45 3.19
N ALA A 74 -2.62 -8.22 4.49
CA ALA A 74 -1.72 -7.23 5.09
C ALA A 74 -0.86 -7.97 6.10
N ASN A 75 0.17 -8.66 5.61
CA ASN A 75 1.01 -9.52 6.43
C ASN A 75 1.83 -8.74 7.44
N LYS A 76 2.29 -7.56 7.05
CA LYS A 76 3.03 -6.69 7.94
C LYS A 76 2.70 -5.24 7.62
N VAL A 77 2.31 -4.49 8.63
CA VAL A 77 2.03 -3.04 8.54
C VAL A 77 3.04 -2.33 9.43
N THR A 78 3.80 -1.42 8.86
CA THR A 78 4.83 -0.69 9.60
C THR A 78 4.65 0.80 9.39
N GLU A 79 4.59 1.56 10.48
CA GLU A 79 4.54 3.02 10.40
C GLU A 79 5.92 3.54 9.97
N VAL A 80 5.92 4.44 8.99
CA VAL A 80 7.15 5.12 8.53
C VAL A 80 7.41 6.30 9.45
N ARG A 81 8.61 6.38 10.00
CA ARG A 81 8.99 7.49 10.86
C ARG A 81 9.52 8.69 10.08
N THR A 82 10.33 8.41 9.07
CA THR A 82 10.90 9.47 8.23
C THR A 82 11.30 8.88 6.89
N VAL A 83 11.40 9.74 5.89
CA VAL A 83 11.84 9.38 4.54
C VAL A 83 13.14 10.14 4.28
N ILE A 84 14.15 9.43 3.81
CA ILE A 84 15.41 10.04 3.41
C ILE A 84 15.68 9.75 1.94
N SER A 85 16.47 10.62 1.31
CA SER A 85 16.88 10.51 -0.08
C SER A 85 18.28 11.08 -0.22
N PRO A 86 18.90 11.01 -1.39
CA PRO A 86 20.18 11.69 -1.62
C PRO A 86 20.14 13.18 -1.25
N MET A 87 18.99 13.83 -1.40
CA MET A 87 18.82 15.25 -1.06
C MET A 87 18.89 15.49 0.46
N THR A 88 18.67 14.48 1.27
CA THR A 88 18.77 14.59 2.73
C THR A 88 20.17 15.02 3.14
N ALA A 89 21.20 14.60 2.41
CA ALA A 89 22.59 14.99 2.65
C ALA A 89 22.82 16.50 2.52
N TYR A 90 21.90 17.22 1.88
CA TYR A 90 21.99 18.67 1.64
C TYR A 90 20.97 19.44 2.51
N GLY A 91 20.44 18.83 3.54
CA GLY A 91 19.57 19.48 4.52
C GLY A 91 18.08 19.54 4.15
N SER A 92 17.64 18.70 3.21
CA SER A 92 16.19 18.68 2.86
C SER A 92 15.48 17.37 3.19
#